data_6a91a9ca72d5846c5beb4abcf6f284cd
#
_entry.id   6a91a9ca72d5846c5beb4abcf6f284cd
#
_cell.length_a   1.000
_cell.length_b   1.000
_cell.length_c   1.000
_cell.angle_alpha   90.00
_cell.angle_beta   90.00
_cell.angle_gamma   90.00
#
_symmetry.space_group_name_H-M   'P 1'
#
loop_
_entity.id
_entity.type
_entity.pdbx_description
1 polymer ?
#
loop_
_entity_poly.entity_id
_entity_poly.type
_entity_poly.pdbx_seq_one_letter_code
_entity_poly.pdbx_strand_id
1 'polypeptide(L)'
;PVAPVCDLESAVPVPWRLTAKTEAMTAEIAVSLAELLGPGDVVLLQGGLAAGKTYFTRHLVQALGTQDDISSPTYTIANIYQTKRCDVLHVDAYRLSGAQEFYNLGLEEEIETAISIIEWGGRIEEAFDAYLRITFSAVPEQDGARVLEIVAMGQRALRLLMQFQQRCSREWL
;
A
#
# COMPACT_ATOMS: atom_id res chain seq x y z
N PRO A 1 22.20 -34.02 16.72
CA PRO A 1 21.28 -33.05 17.30
C PRO A 1 20.82 -32.08 16.20
N VAL A 2 19.54 -32.18 15.86
CA VAL A 2 18.92 -31.28 14.91
C VAL A 2 18.66 -29.99 15.67
N ALA A 3 19.19 -28.86 15.16
CA ALA A 3 18.88 -27.56 15.69
C ALA A 3 17.36 -27.28 15.55
N PRO A 4 16.71 -26.66 16.53
CA PRO A 4 15.31 -26.36 16.40
C PRO A 4 15.09 -25.42 15.23
N VAL A 5 14.20 -25.83 14.34
CA VAL A 5 13.65 -24.95 13.29
C VAL A 5 12.93 -23.85 14.06
N CYS A 6 13.46 -22.64 14.00
CA CYS A 6 12.82 -21.49 14.58
C CYS A 6 11.52 -21.25 13.80
N ASP A 7 10.38 -21.44 14.45
CA ASP A 7 9.06 -21.16 13.90
C ASP A 7 8.97 -19.65 13.59
N LEU A 8 9.20 -19.29 12.34
CA LEU A 8 9.05 -17.92 11.84
C LEU A 8 7.57 -17.51 11.66
N GLU A 9 6.63 -18.41 12.00
CA GLU A 9 5.20 -18.21 11.77
C GLU A 9 4.45 -17.48 12.89
N SER A 10 5.08 -17.14 14.01
CA SER A 10 4.38 -16.51 15.15
C SER A 10 4.89 -15.14 15.57
N ALA A 11 5.84 -14.55 14.85
CA ALA A 11 6.28 -13.20 15.16
C ALA A 11 5.29 -12.17 14.65
N VAL A 12 4.64 -11.44 15.54
CA VAL A 12 3.85 -10.25 15.20
C VAL A 12 4.77 -9.31 14.41
N PRO A 13 4.44 -8.93 13.17
CA PRO A 13 5.32 -8.09 12.37
C PRO A 13 5.51 -6.74 13.07
N VAL A 14 6.78 -6.37 13.29
CA VAL A 14 7.12 -5.07 13.88
C VAL A 14 6.91 -3.99 12.82
N PRO A 15 6.06 -2.99 13.09
CA PRO A 15 5.86 -1.90 12.15
C PRO A 15 7.14 -1.07 11.94
N TRP A 16 7.45 -0.75 10.69
CA TRP A 16 8.44 0.25 10.37
C TRP A 16 7.78 1.61 10.27
N ARG A 17 8.30 2.60 10.99
CA ARG A 17 7.76 3.96 11.03
C ARG A 17 8.62 4.92 10.22
N LEU A 18 7.95 5.74 9.43
CA LEU A 18 8.54 6.79 8.64
C LEU A 18 7.74 8.09 8.86
N THR A 19 8.42 9.18 9.15
CA THR A 19 7.77 10.47 9.32
C THR A 19 8.00 11.36 8.11
N ALA A 20 6.93 11.64 7.38
CA ALA A 20 6.92 12.64 6.33
C ALA A 20 6.61 14.01 6.95
N LYS A 21 7.57 14.91 6.96
CA LYS A 21 7.43 16.25 7.57
C LYS A 21 6.54 17.18 6.75
N THR A 22 6.36 16.89 5.47
CA THR A 22 5.57 17.69 4.52
C THR A 22 4.78 16.79 3.58
N GLU A 23 3.77 17.35 2.93
CA GLU A 23 3.05 16.64 1.85
C GLU A 23 3.98 16.25 0.70
N ALA A 24 4.94 17.12 0.35
CA ALA A 24 5.94 16.82 -0.68
C ALA A 24 6.76 15.57 -0.33
N MET A 25 7.14 15.40 0.93
CA MET A 25 7.85 14.21 1.39
C MET A 25 6.96 12.96 1.32
N THR A 26 5.68 13.07 1.63
CA THR A 26 4.73 11.96 1.42
C THR A 26 4.65 11.55 -0.05
N ALA A 27 4.64 12.52 -0.96
CA ALA A 27 4.68 12.26 -2.41
C ALA A 27 5.99 11.58 -2.84
N GLU A 28 7.14 12.01 -2.34
CA GLU A 28 8.44 11.38 -2.61
C GLU A 28 8.49 9.93 -2.12
N ILE A 29 7.93 9.65 -0.96
CA ILE A 29 7.80 8.28 -0.42
C ILE A 29 6.96 7.42 -1.35
N ALA A 30 5.83 7.94 -1.85
CA ALA A 30 4.96 7.24 -2.79
C ALA A 30 5.70 6.91 -4.11
N VAL A 31 6.44 7.86 -4.66
CA VAL A 31 7.25 7.68 -5.87
C VAL A 31 8.33 6.61 -5.67
N SER A 32 9.00 6.67 -4.53
CA SER A 32 10.06 5.70 -4.18
C SER A 32 9.52 4.27 -4.06
N LEU A 33 8.33 4.11 -3.46
CA LEU A 33 7.67 2.81 -3.39
C LEU A 33 7.23 2.32 -4.78
N ALA A 34 6.69 3.21 -5.61
CA ALA A 34 6.23 2.87 -6.96
C ALA A 34 7.31 2.20 -7.81
N GLU A 35 8.56 2.61 -7.66
CA GLU A 35 9.67 2.06 -8.42
C GLU A 35 10.00 0.60 -8.06
N LEU A 36 9.59 0.15 -6.89
CA LEU A 36 9.81 -1.21 -6.40
C LEU A 36 8.62 -2.16 -6.64
N LEU A 37 7.43 -1.60 -6.87
CA LEU A 37 6.21 -2.39 -7.07
C LEU A 37 6.17 -3.05 -8.44
N GLY A 38 5.56 -4.23 -8.50
CA GLY A 38 5.33 -4.99 -9.72
C GLY A 38 3.97 -5.71 -9.71
N PRO A 39 3.59 -6.34 -10.84
CA PRO A 39 2.34 -7.09 -10.94
C PRO A 39 2.19 -8.13 -9.82
N GLY A 40 1.02 -8.18 -9.21
CA GLY A 40 0.70 -9.05 -8.08
C GLY A 40 1.06 -8.50 -6.71
N ASP A 41 1.76 -7.36 -6.62
CA ASP A 41 1.96 -6.67 -5.34
C ASP A 41 0.67 -6.01 -4.87
N VAL A 42 0.41 -6.10 -3.57
CA VAL A 42 -0.76 -5.52 -2.91
C VAL A 42 -0.32 -4.53 -1.84
N VAL A 43 -0.84 -3.30 -1.92
CA VAL A 43 -0.63 -2.26 -0.92
C VAL A 43 -1.97 -1.86 -0.32
N LEU A 44 -2.12 -2.07 0.98
CA LEU A 44 -3.30 -1.69 1.75
C LEU A 44 -3.04 -0.35 2.42
N LEU A 45 -3.88 0.63 2.15
CA LEU A 45 -3.79 1.97 2.76
C LEU A 45 -4.86 2.12 3.83
N GLN A 46 -4.44 2.49 5.02
CA GLN A 46 -5.29 2.64 6.20
C GLN A 46 -5.10 4.02 6.81
N GLY A 47 -6.12 4.53 7.47
CA GLY A 47 -6.10 5.83 8.13
C GLY A 47 -7.48 6.49 8.07
N GLY A 48 -7.68 7.53 8.89
CA GLY A 48 -8.94 8.27 8.92
C GLY A 48 -9.25 9.00 7.61
N LEU A 49 -10.38 9.69 7.58
CA LEU A 49 -10.73 10.58 6.48
C LEU A 49 -9.65 11.67 6.33
N ALA A 50 -9.33 12.03 5.10
CA ALA A 50 -8.31 13.02 4.77
C ALA A 50 -6.89 12.71 5.33
N ALA A 51 -6.60 11.44 5.66
CA ALA A 51 -5.28 11.04 6.15
C ALA A 51 -4.19 11.07 5.07
N GLY A 52 -4.56 11.15 3.79
CA GLY A 52 -3.63 11.22 2.66
C GLY A 52 -3.57 9.96 1.79
N LYS A 53 -4.48 9.01 1.96
CA LYS A 53 -4.52 7.76 1.18
C LYS A 53 -4.64 8.01 -0.32
N THR A 54 -5.61 8.83 -0.74
CA THR A 54 -5.81 9.16 -2.16
C THR A 54 -4.67 10.00 -2.72
N TYR A 55 -4.15 10.95 -1.94
CA TYR A 55 -2.97 11.73 -2.29
C TYR A 55 -1.74 10.84 -2.56
N PHE A 56 -1.48 9.91 -1.67
CA PHE A 56 -0.40 8.92 -1.81
C PHE A 56 -0.59 8.05 -3.06
N THR A 57 -1.79 7.52 -3.27
CA THR A 57 -2.14 6.73 -4.45
C THR A 57 -1.91 7.50 -5.73
N ARG A 58 -2.34 8.76 -5.79
CA ARG A 58 -2.17 9.61 -6.98
C ARG A 58 -0.69 9.73 -7.36
N HIS A 59 0.17 10.07 -6.42
CA HIS A 59 1.60 10.22 -6.69
C HIS A 59 2.27 8.89 -7.06
N LEU A 60 1.88 7.80 -6.42
CA LEU A 60 2.37 6.46 -6.73
C LEU A 60 2.01 6.06 -8.17
N VAL A 61 0.75 6.21 -8.56
CA VAL A 61 0.28 5.81 -9.89
C VAL A 61 0.83 6.73 -10.98
N GLN A 62 0.94 8.03 -10.72
CA GLN A 62 1.61 8.97 -11.64
C GLN A 62 3.07 8.59 -11.87
N ALA A 63 3.78 8.15 -10.85
CA ALA A 63 5.17 7.69 -10.96
C ALA A 63 5.29 6.43 -11.84
N LEU A 64 4.27 5.61 -11.93
CA LEU A 64 4.21 4.46 -12.84
C LEU A 64 3.96 4.86 -14.31
N GLY A 65 3.60 6.11 -14.57
CA GLY A 65 3.50 6.67 -15.91
C GLY A 65 2.11 6.58 -16.53
N THR A 66 1.06 6.79 -15.74
CA THR A 66 -0.30 6.92 -16.28
C THR A 66 -0.55 8.29 -16.88
N GLN A 67 -1.45 8.35 -17.85
CA GLN A 67 -2.04 9.58 -18.39
C GLN A 67 -3.47 9.78 -17.84
N ASP A 68 -4.00 8.82 -17.09
CA ASP A 68 -5.35 8.86 -16.57
C ASP A 68 -5.48 9.84 -15.40
N ASP A 69 -6.66 10.40 -15.24
CA ASP A 69 -7.04 11.17 -14.06
C ASP A 69 -7.24 10.22 -12.87
N ILE A 70 -6.48 10.43 -11.80
CA ILE A 70 -6.52 9.58 -10.62
C ILE A 70 -7.42 10.21 -9.58
N SER A 71 -8.55 9.55 -9.31
CA SER A 71 -9.52 9.95 -8.29
C SER A 71 -9.83 8.77 -7.37
N SER A 72 -10.32 9.07 -6.17
CA SER A 72 -10.78 8.01 -5.26
C SER A 72 -11.97 7.29 -5.89
N PRO A 73 -11.98 5.93 -5.93
CA PRO A 73 -13.08 5.14 -6.47
C PRO A 73 -14.26 4.99 -5.49
N THR A 74 -14.57 6.05 -4.73
CA THR A 74 -15.60 6.02 -3.67
C THR A 74 -16.98 5.62 -4.19
N TYR A 75 -17.31 5.98 -5.42
CA TYR A 75 -18.61 5.65 -6.04
C TYR A 75 -18.57 4.37 -6.87
N THR A 76 -17.41 4.04 -7.46
CA THR A 76 -17.24 2.91 -8.38
C THR A 76 -16.66 1.67 -7.71
N ILE A 77 -16.16 1.78 -6.47
CA ILE A 77 -15.45 0.76 -5.69
C ILE A 77 -14.07 0.44 -6.27
N ALA A 78 -13.93 0.25 -7.57
CA ALA A 78 -12.66 -0.08 -8.21
C ALA A 78 -12.46 0.69 -9.52
N ASN A 79 -11.24 1.16 -9.74
CA ASN A 79 -10.77 1.73 -11.01
C ASN A 79 -9.51 0.98 -11.46
N ILE A 80 -9.33 0.85 -12.77
CA ILE A 80 -8.11 0.32 -13.36
C ILE A 80 -7.44 1.44 -14.14
N TYR A 81 -6.17 1.71 -13.82
CA TYR A 81 -5.34 2.69 -14.54
C TYR A 81 -4.31 1.96 -15.38
N GLN A 82 -4.21 2.33 -16.63
CA GLN A 82 -3.13 1.87 -17.50
C GLN A 82 -1.87 2.70 -17.26
N THR A 83 -0.75 2.05 -17.06
CA THR A 83 0.54 2.70 -16.91
C THR A 83 1.56 2.13 -17.88
N LYS A 84 2.72 2.77 -17.97
CA LYS A 84 3.82 2.29 -18.83
C LYS A 84 4.45 0.97 -18.35
N ARG A 85 4.28 0.62 -17.07
CA ARG A 85 4.86 -0.59 -16.47
C ARG A 85 3.88 -1.76 -16.43
N CYS A 86 2.71 -1.52 -15.86
CA CYS A 86 1.63 -2.50 -15.74
C CYS A 86 0.38 -1.78 -15.29
N ASP A 87 -0.77 -2.44 -15.37
CA ASP A 87 -2.00 -1.87 -14.85
C ASP A 87 -1.97 -1.71 -13.33
N VAL A 88 -2.73 -0.75 -12.82
CA VAL A 88 -2.96 -0.53 -11.39
C VAL A 88 -4.44 -0.70 -11.11
N LEU A 89 -4.75 -1.60 -10.20
CA LEU A 89 -6.08 -1.78 -9.62
C LEU A 89 -6.18 -0.90 -8.37
N HIS A 90 -7.03 0.11 -8.41
CA HIS A 90 -7.31 1.01 -7.30
C HIS A 90 -8.70 0.71 -6.74
N VAL A 91 -8.76 0.24 -5.51
CA VAL A 91 -10.01 -0.13 -4.82
C VAL A 91 -10.23 0.78 -3.61
N ASP A 92 -11.48 1.19 -3.38
CA ASP A 92 -11.92 1.78 -2.13
C ASP A 92 -12.81 0.78 -1.39
N ALA A 93 -12.28 0.19 -0.32
CA ALA A 93 -12.97 -0.80 0.49
C ALA A 93 -13.86 -0.20 1.59
N TYR A 94 -14.04 1.13 1.63
CA TYR A 94 -14.81 1.79 2.69
C TYR A 94 -16.23 1.23 2.86
N ARG A 95 -16.89 0.91 1.74
CA ARG A 95 -18.26 0.38 1.72
C ARG A 95 -18.34 -1.14 1.84
N LEU A 96 -17.21 -1.84 1.76
CA LEU A 96 -17.19 -3.28 1.87
C LEU A 96 -17.30 -3.71 3.33
N SER A 97 -18.09 -4.73 3.58
CA SER A 97 -18.29 -5.30 4.93
C SER A 97 -17.16 -6.25 5.34
N GLY A 98 -16.45 -6.83 4.37
CA GLY A 98 -15.35 -7.76 4.62
C GLY A 98 -14.86 -8.47 3.35
N ALA A 99 -14.02 -9.47 3.56
CA ALA A 99 -13.36 -10.21 2.48
C ALA A 99 -14.33 -10.90 1.52
N GLN A 100 -15.45 -11.44 2.02
CA GLN A 100 -16.42 -12.13 1.18
C GLN A 100 -17.05 -11.20 0.14
N GLU A 101 -17.40 -9.99 0.54
CA GLU A 101 -17.95 -9.00 -0.38
C GLU A 101 -16.91 -8.55 -1.42
N PHE A 102 -15.66 -8.48 -1.01
CA PHE A 102 -14.55 -8.22 -1.93
C PHE A 102 -14.39 -9.36 -2.96
N TYR A 103 -14.42 -10.62 -2.57
CA TYR A 103 -14.37 -11.75 -3.51
C TYR A 103 -15.52 -11.72 -4.51
N ASN A 104 -16.69 -11.25 -4.12
CA ASN A 104 -17.86 -11.14 -5.00
C ASN A 104 -17.67 -10.08 -6.12
N LEU A 105 -16.67 -9.22 -6.02
CA LEU A 105 -16.33 -8.27 -7.10
C LEU A 105 -15.67 -8.95 -8.30
N GLY A 106 -15.10 -10.16 -8.14
CA GLY A 106 -14.51 -10.94 -9.23
C GLY A 106 -13.23 -10.32 -9.80
N LEU A 107 -12.36 -9.78 -8.94
CA LEU A 107 -11.13 -9.07 -9.34
C LEU A 107 -9.85 -9.92 -9.24
N GLU A 108 -9.97 -11.24 -9.18
CA GLU A 108 -8.84 -12.15 -8.95
C GLU A 108 -7.78 -12.04 -10.05
N GLU A 109 -8.20 -11.94 -11.31
CA GLU A 109 -7.28 -11.80 -12.44
C GLU A 109 -6.51 -10.47 -12.38
N GLU A 110 -7.21 -9.39 -12.08
CA GLU A 110 -6.60 -8.05 -11.95
C GLU A 110 -5.60 -8.02 -10.79
N ILE A 111 -5.89 -8.67 -9.66
CA ILE A 111 -4.98 -8.75 -8.52
C ILE A 111 -3.67 -9.47 -8.89
N GLU A 112 -3.73 -10.49 -9.71
CA GLU A 112 -2.54 -11.24 -10.15
C GLU A 112 -1.71 -10.47 -11.18
N THR A 113 -2.35 -9.70 -12.05
CA THR A 113 -1.71 -9.07 -13.22
C THR A 113 -1.39 -7.60 -13.04
N ALA A 114 -2.01 -6.94 -12.07
CA ALA A 114 -1.84 -5.52 -11.77
C ALA A 114 -1.14 -5.28 -10.42
N ILE A 115 -0.73 -4.05 -10.18
CA ILE A 115 -0.41 -3.56 -8.83
C ILE A 115 -1.73 -3.17 -8.18
N SER A 116 -2.04 -3.73 -7.01
CA SER A 116 -3.28 -3.42 -6.29
C SER A 116 -3.02 -2.41 -5.19
N ILE A 117 -3.73 -1.27 -5.23
CA ILE A 117 -3.72 -0.23 -4.20
C ILE A 117 -5.14 -0.15 -3.62
N ILE A 118 -5.27 -0.42 -2.33
CA ILE A 118 -6.58 -0.57 -1.69
C ILE A 118 -6.69 0.40 -0.52
N GLU A 119 -7.52 1.43 -0.67
CA GLU A 119 -7.89 2.35 0.41
C GLU A 119 -8.87 1.67 1.36
N TRP A 120 -8.75 1.95 2.65
CA TRP A 120 -9.47 1.26 3.72
C TRP A 120 -9.19 -0.25 3.73
N GLY A 121 -7.97 -0.62 3.38
CA GLY A 121 -7.56 -2.01 3.15
C GLY A 121 -7.70 -2.92 4.37
N GLY A 122 -7.66 -2.38 5.60
CA GLY A 122 -7.86 -3.14 6.82
C GLY A 122 -9.22 -3.86 6.90
N ARG A 123 -10.21 -3.42 6.12
CA ARG A 123 -11.53 -4.09 6.05
C ARG A 123 -11.50 -5.42 5.32
N ILE A 124 -10.51 -5.62 4.44
CA ILE A 124 -10.43 -6.77 3.55
C ILE A 124 -9.05 -7.43 3.55
N GLU A 125 -8.20 -7.14 4.53
CA GLU A 125 -6.85 -7.70 4.58
C GLU A 125 -6.81 -9.23 4.60
N GLU A 126 -7.85 -9.87 5.15
CA GLU A 126 -8.00 -11.33 5.15
C GLU A 126 -8.12 -11.94 3.75
N ALA A 127 -8.39 -11.12 2.73
CA ALA A 127 -8.47 -11.58 1.35
C ALA A 127 -7.08 -11.82 0.72
N PHE A 128 -6.00 -11.43 1.38
CA PHE A 128 -4.65 -11.44 0.81
C PHE A 128 -3.67 -12.21 1.69
N ASP A 129 -2.87 -13.07 1.08
CA ASP A 129 -1.79 -13.80 1.77
C ASP A 129 -0.51 -12.96 1.91
N ALA A 130 -0.30 -12.01 1.01
CA ALA A 130 0.85 -11.13 1.02
C ALA A 130 0.47 -9.69 0.68
N TYR A 131 0.87 -8.74 1.51
CA TYR A 131 0.61 -7.32 1.31
C TYR A 131 1.54 -6.42 2.13
N LEU A 132 1.74 -5.18 1.67
CA LEU A 132 2.19 -4.08 2.51
C LEU A 132 0.97 -3.32 3.03
N ARG A 133 0.86 -3.14 4.34
CA ARG A 133 -0.12 -2.24 4.93
C ARG A 133 0.55 -0.96 5.39
N ILE A 134 0.09 0.18 4.90
CA ILE A 134 0.57 1.51 5.27
C ILE A 134 -0.54 2.22 6.01
N THR A 135 -0.31 2.54 7.27
CA THR A 135 -1.24 3.30 8.10
C THR A 135 -0.77 4.74 8.22
N PHE A 136 -1.61 5.67 7.82
CA PHE A 136 -1.34 7.10 7.86
C PHE A 136 -1.93 7.72 9.12
N SER A 137 -1.14 8.51 9.83
CA SER A 137 -1.56 9.30 10.98
C SER A 137 -1.09 10.74 10.85
N ALA A 138 -1.95 11.70 11.22
CA ALA A 138 -1.55 13.10 11.30
C ALA A 138 -0.56 13.30 12.47
N VAL A 139 0.33 14.26 12.31
CA VAL A 139 1.19 14.72 13.41
C VAL A 139 0.51 15.93 14.06
N PRO A 140 0.24 15.88 15.39
CA PRO A 140 -0.39 16.99 16.08
C PRO A 140 0.36 18.31 15.86
N GLU A 141 -0.38 19.39 15.59
CA GLU A 141 0.14 20.75 15.40
C GLU A 141 1.14 20.94 14.23
N GLN A 142 1.23 19.96 13.33
CA GLN A 142 2.07 20.04 12.13
C GLN A 142 1.24 19.74 10.88
N ASP A 143 0.68 20.77 10.28
CA ASP A 143 -0.09 20.63 9.05
C ASP A 143 0.74 20.03 7.93
N GLY A 144 0.16 19.08 7.21
CA GLY A 144 0.82 18.38 6.10
C GLY A 144 1.80 17.28 6.51
N ALA A 145 2.20 17.22 7.79
CA ALA A 145 3.05 16.13 8.28
C ALA A 145 2.24 14.85 8.53
N ARG A 146 2.87 13.69 8.23
CA ARG A 146 2.25 12.37 8.41
C ARG A 146 3.25 11.38 8.99
N VAL A 147 2.77 10.50 9.85
CA VAL A 147 3.48 9.28 10.22
C VAL A 147 2.92 8.14 9.38
N LEU A 148 3.80 7.41 8.72
CA LEU A 148 3.48 6.20 7.99
C LEU A 148 4.01 5.00 8.78
N GLU A 149 3.10 4.14 9.22
CA GLU A 149 3.46 2.84 9.80
C GLU A 149 3.29 1.77 8.73
N ILE A 150 4.36 1.04 8.44
CA ILE A 150 4.40 0.06 7.37
C ILE A 150 4.62 -1.33 7.96
N VAL A 151 3.71 -2.24 7.65
CA VAL A 151 3.75 -3.65 8.04
C VAL A 151 3.75 -4.49 6.78
N ALA A 152 4.65 -5.48 6.71
CA ALA A 152 4.65 -6.46 5.64
C ALA A 152 4.08 -7.79 6.12
N MET A 153 3.17 -8.37 5.35
CA MET A 153 2.65 -9.70 5.55
C MET A 153 3.02 -10.57 4.35
N GLY A 154 3.55 -11.78 4.63
CA GLY A 154 4.01 -12.70 3.59
C GLY A 154 5.41 -12.40 3.07
N GLN A 155 6.09 -13.43 2.56
CA GLN A 155 7.50 -13.34 2.15
C GLN A 155 7.76 -12.32 1.02
N ARG A 156 6.86 -12.23 0.06
CA ARG A 156 6.97 -11.28 -1.05
C ARG A 156 6.96 -9.83 -0.53
N ALA A 157 6.04 -9.53 0.36
CA ALA A 157 5.91 -8.20 0.96
C ALA A 157 7.09 -7.88 1.89
N LEU A 158 7.62 -8.86 2.61
CA LEU A 158 8.82 -8.67 3.44
C LEU A 158 10.04 -8.30 2.59
N ARG A 159 10.26 -8.97 1.46
CA ARG A 159 11.35 -8.60 0.54
C ARG A 159 11.18 -7.18 0.00
N LEU A 160 9.96 -6.83 -0.38
CA LEU A 160 9.63 -5.49 -0.86
C LEU A 160 9.90 -4.43 0.22
N LEU A 161 9.48 -4.69 1.47
CA LEU A 161 9.74 -3.80 2.60
C LEU A 161 11.24 -3.60 2.85
N MET A 162 12.03 -4.66 2.82
CA MET A 162 13.49 -4.57 2.98
C MET A 162 14.14 -3.69 1.91
N GLN A 163 13.75 -3.85 0.65
CA GLN A 163 14.23 -3.02 -0.45
C GLN A 163 13.81 -1.55 -0.25
N PHE A 164 12.59 -1.34 0.20
CA PHE A 164 12.08 0.00 0.46
C PHE A 164 12.82 0.69 1.62
N GLN A 165 13.08 -0.02 2.71
CA GLN A 165 13.88 0.49 3.82
C GLN A 165 15.30 0.88 3.39
N GLN A 166 15.96 0.05 2.59
CA GLN A 166 17.30 0.35 2.07
C GLN A 166 17.30 1.60 1.20
N ARG A 167 16.26 1.78 0.40
CA ARG A 167 16.12 2.95 -0.45
C ARG A 167 15.89 4.22 0.38
N CYS A 168 14.95 4.19 1.31
CA CYS A 168 14.66 5.32 2.19
C CYS A 168 15.86 5.73 3.06
N SER A 169 16.65 4.76 3.52
CA SER A 169 17.85 5.05 4.32
C SER A 169 18.92 5.82 3.56
N ARG A 170 18.93 5.72 2.23
CA ARG A 170 19.85 6.48 1.37
C ARG A 170 19.36 7.89 1.07
N GLU A 171 18.06 8.08 1.06
CA GLU A 171 17.42 9.33 0.63
C GLU A 171 17.03 10.24 1.81
N TRP A 172 16.67 9.68 2.98
CA TRP A 172 16.06 10.44 4.08
C TRP A 172 16.64 10.19 5.49
N LEU A 173 17.65 9.37 5.62
CA LEU A 173 18.40 9.14 6.87
C LEU A 173 19.88 9.46 6.68
#